data_3a3eebfb224734e7048f5d65c4e6066e
#
_entry.id   3a3eebfb224734e7048f5d65c4e6066e
#
_cell.length_a   1.000
_cell.length_b   1.000
_cell.length_c   1.000
_cell.angle_alpha   90.00
_cell.angle_beta   90.00
_cell.angle_gamma   90.00
#
_symmetry.space_group_name_H-M   'P 1'
#
loop_
_entity.id
_entity.type
_entity.pdbx_description
1 polymer ?
#
loop_
_entity_poly.entity_id
_entity_poly.type
_entity_poly.pdbx_seq_one_letter_code
_entity_poly.pdbx_strand_id
1 'polypeptide(L)'
;ICILMSPDPYALNELDGLPTFDEKGKPLKSRIKDAKSALKIFHSLRKADEQSSVNRARVDAMFDGASPYNQAQLNTSGQGLKTNLNFGEAQRLLDISLSAYVDLYSSLEKLVEVKGTEGEPSEITQQEDIVSEEITHLLRSWPDFHSHYLRLCTTFIKHGTGITYFDTPDDWKFRVGSFADILIPRQTPASESSIDVAIGRRQYHMHELFNFIKNPEAASKVGWNVDEVKRVLLKNVNTYGRSNRTKMYDDWETLQAELKNNDIHEGYQNPTVSVLHFWVKELDGSISHYISVETDPKKFLYEKISRYEKPEHAYVLFTYGVGSNGTYHSIRGLGHRIFNHIQTSNRLRCQMIDGAMLGSAVMIQPENQRALDELGFTYYGAYAVLSPNVNIIEKAVPNLSTAVKPALEDISNQLALNTDTVSSYGPQQSSPYRNQMQVVADMDVQTRLSGASLNLFYASWNRLLREVVRRI
;
A
#
# COMPACT_ATOMS: atom_id res chain seq x y z
N ILE A 1 18.49 -4.81 16.80
CA ILE A 1 17.35 -4.11 17.46
C ILE A 1 17.47 -4.41 18.95
N CYS A 2 17.71 -3.39 19.77
CA CYS A 2 17.81 -3.54 21.21
C CYS A 2 16.45 -3.31 21.85
N ILE A 3 15.89 -4.32 22.48
CA ILE A 3 14.63 -4.23 23.24
C ILE A 3 14.97 -4.42 24.71
N LEU A 4 14.66 -3.42 25.53
CA LEU A 4 14.79 -3.52 26.98
C LEU A 4 13.55 -4.23 27.53
N MET A 5 13.69 -5.40 28.10
CA MET A 5 12.61 -6.13 28.75
C MET A 5 12.48 -5.70 30.21
N SER A 6 11.25 -5.55 30.69
CA SER A 6 10.93 -5.36 32.09
C SER A 6 11.07 -6.69 32.84
N PRO A 7 11.52 -6.69 34.11
CA PRO A 7 11.86 -7.90 34.85
C PRO A 7 10.68 -8.79 35.28
N ASP A 8 9.45 -8.37 35.05
CA ASP A 8 8.28 -9.12 35.49
C ASP A 8 7.47 -9.68 34.29
N PRO A 9 7.69 -10.96 33.90
CA PRO A 9 6.96 -11.58 32.80
C PRO A 9 5.46 -11.77 33.10
N TYR A 10 5.03 -11.66 34.35
CA TYR A 10 3.62 -11.75 34.76
C TYR A 10 2.92 -10.40 34.76
N ALA A 11 3.66 -9.28 34.81
CA ALA A 11 3.11 -7.93 34.69
C ALA A 11 2.57 -7.64 33.26
N LEU A 12 2.95 -8.43 32.26
CA LEU A 12 2.52 -8.27 30.87
C LEU A 12 1.03 -8.49 30.65
N ASN A 13 0.38 -9.34 31.46
CA ASN A 13 -1.07 -9.59 31.35
C ASN A 13 -1.95 -8.52 32.02
N GLU A 14 -1.41 -7.69 32.91
CA GLU A 14 -2.12 -6.58 33.52
C GLU A 14 -1.98 -5.25 32.76
N LEU A 15 -0.97 -5.12 31.91
CA LEU A 15 -0.65 -3.89 31.19
C LEU A 15 -1.49 -3.64 29.93
N ASP A 16 -2.30 -4.59 29.49
CA ASP A 16 -3.04 -4.50 28.22
C ASP A 16 -4.32 -3.70 28.25
N GLY A 17 -4.64 -3.07 29.37
CA GLY A 17 -5.85 -2.29 29.37
C GLY A 17 -6.08 -1.43 30.60
N LEU A 18 -6.17 -0.16 30.36
CA LEU A 18 -6.80 0.74 31.31
C LEU A 18 -8.22 0.23 31.60
N PRO A 19 -8.65 0.24 32.87
CA PRO A 19 -9.95 -0.27 33.23
C PRO A 19 -11.04 0.46 32.42
N THR A 20 -11.97 -0.29 31.89
CA THR A 20 -13.15 0.23 31.19
C THR A 20 -14.16 0.88 32.11
N PHE A 21 -13.86 0.89 33.40
CA PHE A 21 -14.71 1.44 34.46
C PHE A 21 -14.01 2.60 35.16
N ASP A 22 -14.77 3.64 35.53
CA ASP A 22 -14.29 4.70 36.40
C ASP A 22 -14.09 4.18 37.82
N GLU A 23 -13.47 5.00 38.69
CA GLU A 23 -13.26 4.69 40.13
C GLU A 23 -14.54 4.32 40.87
N LYS A 24 -15.71 4.59 40.29
CA LYS A 24 -17.04 4.32 40.85
C LYS A 24 -17.70 3.09 40.20
N GLY A 25 -16.95 2.30 39.39
CA GLY A 25 -17.45 1.10 38.73
C GLY A 25 -18.47 1.38 37.62
N LYS A 26 -18.55 2.61 37.09
CA LYS A 26 -19.37 2.91 35.91
C LYS A 26 -18.54 2.73 34.65
N PRO A 27 -19.12 2.12 33.59
CA PRO A 27 -18.42 1.99 32.32
C PRO A 27 -18.07 3.39 31.77
N LEU A 28 -16.81 3.57 31.38
CA LEU A 28 -16.34 4.79 30.76
C LEU A 28 -17.09 4.98 29.43
N LYS A 29 -17.63 6.18 29.21
CA LYS A 29 -18.37 6.50 28.00
C LYS A 29 -17.41 6.52 26.82
N SER A 30 -17.67 5.69 25.82
CA SER A 30 -16.95 5.76 24.55
C SER A 30 -17.44 6.95 23.71
N ARG A 31 -16.53 7.49 22.88
CA ARG A 31 -16.85 8.52 21.86
C ARG A 31 -17.77 7.98 20.77
N ILE A 32 -17.71 6.67 20.49
CA ILE A 32 -18.60 5.98 19.54
C ILE A 32 -19.65 5.20 20.31
N LYS A 33 -20.91 5.53 20.06
CA LYS A 33 -22.04 4.91 20.80
C LYS A 33 -22.49 3.57 20.21
N ASP A 34 -22.51 3.48 18.89
CA ASP A 34 -23.04 2.33 18.15
C ASP A 34 -22.36 2.15 16.80
N ALA A 35 -22.52 0.98 16.20
CA ALA A 35 -21.96 0.63 14.90
C ALA A 35 -22.47 1.52 13.77
N LYS A 36 -23.68 2.07 13.87
CA LYS A 36 -24.24 2.99 12.88
C LYS A 36 -23.55 4.35 12.94
N SER A 37 -23.24 4.83 14.15
CA SER A 37 -22.46 6.07 14.34
C SER A 37 -21.05 5.93 13.81
N ALA A 38 -20.41 4.78 14.04
CA ALA A 38 -19.10 4.45 13.49
C ALA A 38 -19.12 4.48 11.94
N LEU A 39 -20.14 3.90 11.31
CA LEU A 39 -20.29 3.91 9.86
C LEU A 39 -20.47 5.32 9.29
N LYS A 40 -21.18 6.22 9.99
CA LYS A 40 -21.29 7.63 9.58
C LYS A 40 -19.93 8.34 9.59
N ILE A 41 -19.10 8.07 10.59
CA ILE A 41 -17.73 8.60 10.66
C ILE A 41 -16.92 8.08 9.48
N PHE A 42 -16.99 6.79 9.17
CA PHE A 42 -16.32 6.20 8.00
C PHE A 42 -16.72 6.89 6.70
N HIS A 43 -18.02 7.07 6.43
CA HIS A 43 -18.48 7.74 5.22
C HIS A 43 -18.03 9.20 5.14
N SER A 44 -18.02 9.90 6.26
CA SER A 44 -17.53 11.29 6.33
C SER A 44 -16.03 11.38 6.00
N LEU A 45 -15.22 10.51 6.59
CA LEU A 45 -13.78 10.48 6.33
C LEU A 45 -13.47 10.04 4.89
N ARG A 46 -14.18 9.04 4.37
CA ARG A 46 -14.03 8.59 2.98
C ARG A 46 -14.34 9.71 1.98
N LYS A 47 -15.41 10.47 2.21
CA LYS A 47 -15.76 11.63 1.37
C LYS A 47 -14.67 12.72 1.45
N ALA A 48 -14.14 12.98 2.64
CA ALA A 48 -13.07 13.96 2.81
C ALA A 48 -11.75 13.53 2.14
N ASP A 49 -11.49 12.22 2.02
CA ASP A 49 -10.28 11.66 1.42
C ASP A 49 -10.41 11.39 -0.10
N GLU A 50 -11.56 11.58 -0.71
CA GLU A 50 -11.83 11.21 -2.10
C GLU A 50 -10.79 11.73 -3.09
N GLN A 51 -10.44 13.02 -3.02
CA GLN A 51 -9.43 13.62 -3.89
C GLN A 51 -8.03 13.02 -3.68
N SER A 52 -7.66 12.75 -2.45
CA SER A 52 -6.37 12.13 -2.13
C SER A 52 -6.33 10.68 -2.59
N SER A 53 -7.44 9.97 -2.48
CA SER A 53 -7.61 8.59 -2.95
C SER A 53 -7.41 8.49 -4.47
N VAL A 54 -8.00 9.41 -5.25
CA VAL A 54 -7.82 9.47 -6.71
C VAL A 54 -6.34 9.67 -7.08
N ASN A 55 -5.65 10.56 -6.37
CA ASN A 55 -4.23 10.81 -6.64
C ASN A 55 -3.36 9.57 -6.30
N ARG A 56 -3.66 8.89 -5.21
CA ARG A 56 -2.97 7.63 -4.85
C ARG A 56 -3.22 6.52 -5.87
N ALA A 57 -4.48 6.35 -6.31
CA ALA A 57 -4.82 5.37 -7.34
C ALA A 57 -4.09 5.64 -8.67
N ARG A 58 -3.85 6.90 -9.04
CA ARG A 58 -3.04 7.24 -10.21
C ARG A 58 -1.57 6.84 -10.04
N VAL A 59 -1.02 7.04 -8.86
CA VAL A 59 0.35 6.61 -8.54
C VAL A 59 0.46 5.08 -8.60
N ASP A 60 -0.48 4.37 -8.00
CA ASP A 60 -0.52 2.90 -8.07
C ASP A 60 -0.63 2.40 -9.51
N ALA A 61 -1.55 2.96 -10.30
CA ALA A 61 -1.71 2.61 -11.71
C ALA A 61 -0.41 2.84 -12.53
N MET A 62 0.37 3.88 -12.22
CA MET A 62 1.67 4.11 -12.85
C MET A 62 2.66 2.96 -12.57
N PHE A 63 2.73 2.50 -11.31
CA PHE A 63 3.58 1.37 -10.93
C PHE A 63 3.06 0.03 -11.45
N ASP A 64 1.75 -0.10 -11.62
CA ASP A 64 1.11 -1.30 -12.19
C ASP A 64 1.20 -1.35 -13.72
N GLY A 65 1.93 -0.42 -14.33
CA GLY A 65 2.18 -0.43 -15.77
C GLY A 65 1.08 0.21 -16.62
N ALA A 66 0.18 1.01 -16.02
CA ALA A 66 -0.86 1.69 -16.78
C ALA A 66 -0.27 2.61 -17.86
N SER A 67 -0.89 2.59 -19.01
CA SER A 67 -0.53 3.40 -20.16
C SER A 67 -0.71 4.91 -19.90
N PRO A 68 0.13 5.79 -20.51
CA PRO A 68 0.15 7.23 -20.20
C PRO A 68 -1.09 7.99 -20.68
N TYR A 69 -1.85 7.44 -21.61
CA TYR A 69 -3.09 8.04 -22.12
C TYR A 69 -4.29 7.17 -21.75
N ASN A 70 -5.36 7.79 -21.30
CA ASN A 70 -6.63 7.11 -21.13
C ASN A 70 -7.42 7.04 -22.46
N GLN A 71 -8.40 6.15 -22.55
CA GLN A 71 -9.19 5.93 -23.77
C GLN A 71 -9.87 7.22 -24.27
N ALA A 72 -10.33 8.07 -23.36
CA ALA A 72 -10.95 9.36 -23.74
C ALA A 72 -9.94 10.30 -24.40
N GLN A 73 -8.71 10.35 -23.92
CA GLN A 73 -7.64 11.16 -24.52
C GLN A 73 -7.23 10.63 -25.91
N LEU A 74 -7.23 9.32 -26.09
CA LEU A 74 -6.95 8.70 -27.39
C LEU A 74 -8.06 9.01 -28.42
N ASN A 75 -9.29 9.02 -27.98
CA ASN A 75 -10.46 9.28 -28.86
C ASN A 75 -10.62 10.76 -29.19
N THR A 76 -10.20 11.68 -28.31
CA THR A 76 -10.37 13.13 -28.49
C THR A 76 -9.31 13.74 -29.40
N SER A 77 -8.14 13.13 -29.48
CA SER A 77 -7.11 13.54 -30.42
C SER A 77 -7.49 13.04 -31.82
N GLY A 78 -8.27 13.83 -32.56
CA GLY A 78 -8.74 13.52 -33.93
C GLY A 78 -7.62 13.26 -34.96
N GLN A 79 -6.39 13.19 -34.52
CA GLN A 79 -5.20 12.76 -35.23
C GLN A 79 -4.54 11.63 -34.41
N GLY A 80 -5.17 10.49 -34.42
CA GLY A 80 -4.70 9.19 -33.96
C GLY A 80 -3.30 9.06 -33.35
N LEU A 81 -3.12 9.52 -32.10
CA LEU A 81 -2.07 8.97 -31.26
C LEU A 81 -2.34 7.45 -31.14
N LYS A 82 -1.56 6.65 -31.84
CA LYS A 82 -1.75 5.19 -31.90
C LYS A 82 -0.93 4.48 -30.84
N THR A 83 0.19 5.07 -30.45
CA THR A 83 1.12 4.50 -29.48
C THR A 83 0.73 4.89 -28.07
N ASN A 84 0.47 3.89 -27.22
CA ASN A 84 0.10 4.08 -25.82
C ASN A 84 0.80 3.02 -24.97
N LEU A 85 2.10 3.18 -24.77
CA LEU A 85 2.96 2.23 -24.10
C LEU A 85 3.50 2.78 -22.80
N ASN A 86 3.58 1.93 -21.78
CA ASN A 86 4.34 2.17 -20.57
C ASN A 86 5.73 1.52 -20.73
N PHE A 87 6.79 2.25 -20.44
CA PHE A 87 8.16 1.78 -20.60
C PHE A 87 8.77 1.16 -19.33
N GLY A 88 7.97 1.00 -18.26
CA GLY A 88 8.36 0.28 -17.05
C GLY A 88 9.38 1.00 -16.16
N GLU A 89 9.68 2.27 -16.41
CA GLU A 89 10.65 3.04 -15.61
C GLU A 89 10.24 3.15 -14.14
N ALA A 90 8.95 3.35 -13.86
CA ALA A 90 8.44 3.46 -12.49
C ALA A 90 8.68 2.17 -11.71
N GLN A 91 8.39 1.03 -12.31
CA GLN A 91 8.56 -0.28 -11.66
C GLN A 91 10.03 -0.56 -11.39
N ARG A 92 10.90 -0.29 -12.35
CA ARG A 92 12.35 -0.45 -12.17
C ARG A 92 12.89 0.40 -11.03
N LEU A 93 12.43 1.65 -10.90
CA LEU A 93 12.83 2.54 -9.79
C LEU A 93 12.30 2.03 -8.44
N LEU A 94 11.10 1.47 -8.41
CA LEU A 94 10.55 0.83 -7.22
C LEU A 94 11.40 -0.37 -6.80
N ASP A 95 11.74 -1.25 -7.75
CA ASP A 95 12.53 -2.46 -7.48
C ASP A 95 13.92 -2.12 -6.92
N ILE A 96 14.58 -1.09 -7.49
CA ILE A 96 15.87 -0.61 -6.97
C ILE A 96 15.72 -0.04 -5.57
N SER A 97 14.69 0.77 -5.32
CA SER A 97 14.46 1.32 -3.98
C SER A 97 14.11 0.21 -2.98
N LEU A 98 13.34 -0.78 -3.40
CA LEU A 98 12.93 -1.90 -2.55
C LEU A 98 14.13 -2.78 -2.18
N SER A 99 15.08 -2.99 -3.11
CA SER A 99 16.25 -3.83 -2.84
C SER A 99 17.04 -3.36 -1.63
N ALA A 100 17.16 -2.05 -1.41
CA ALA A 100 17.87 -1.49 -0.25
C ALA A 100 17.23 -1.90 1.09
N TYR A 101 15.90 -2.02 1.15
CA TYR A 101 15.19 -2.47 2.36
C TYR A 101 15.30 -3.99 2.53
N VAL A 102 15.25 -4.73 1.43
CA VAL A 102 15.36 -6.19 1.43
C VAL A 102 16.77 -6.64 1.82
N ASP A 103 17.79 -6.00 1.27
CA ASP A 103 19.18 -6.34 1.56
C ASP A 103 19.53 -6.14 3.03
N LEU A 104 19.06 -5.03 3.63
CA LEU A 104 19.23 -4.80 5.06
C LEU A 104 18.52 -5.86 5.91
N TYR A 105 17.27 -6.20 5.55
CA TYR A 105 16.54 -7.25 6.26
C TYR A 105 17.21 -8.62 6.12
N SER A 106 17.67 -8.97 4.91
CA SER A 106 18.27 -10.27 4.60
C SER A 106 19.66 -10.44 5.22
N SER A 107 20.40 -9.34 5.41
CA SER A 107 21.75 -9.35 6.00
C SER A 107 21.75 -9.53 7.52
N LEU A 108 20.62 -9.35 8.19
CA LEU A 108 20.54 -9.50 9.64
C LEU A 108 20.47 -10.98 10.03
N GLU A 109 21.43 -11.45 10.81
CA GLU A 109 21.41 -12.79 11.38
C GLU A 109 20.29 -12.91 12.42
N LYS A 110 20.16 -11.94 13.32
CA LYS A 110 19.08 -11.82 14.30
C LYS A 110 18.18 -10.64 13.93
N LEU A 111 16.89 -10.89 13.78
CA LEU A 111 15.90 -9.83 13.49
C LEU A 111 15.60 -8.96 14.70
N VAL A 112 15.70 -9.56 15.88
CA VAL A 112 15.46 -8.92 17.16
C VAL A 112 16.63 -9.24 18.06
N GLU A 113 17.16 -8.24 18.72
CA GLU A 113 18.15 -8.37 19.78
C GLU A 113 17.50 -7.91 21.10
N VAL A 114 17.35 -8.84 22.00
CA VAL A 114 16.77 -8.60 23.33
C VAL A 114 17.91 -8.31 24.30
N LYS A 115 17.74 -7.30 25.16
CA LYS A 115 18.70 -6.98 26.22
C LYS A 115 18.00 -6.94 27.56
N GLY A 116 18.48 -7.73 28.49
CA GLY A 116 18.05 -7.73 29.89
C GLY A 116 18.55 -6.49 30.64
N THR A 117 17.78 -6.05 31.61
CA THR A 117 18.10 -4.88 32.41
C THR A 117 18.64 -5.23 33.80
N GLU A 118 18.42 -6.46 34.27
CA GLU A 118 18.74 -6.89 35.63
C GLU A 118 19.30 -8.34 35.66
N GLY A 119 20.37 -8.59 36.40
CA GLY A 119 20.98 -9.93 36.60
C GLY A 119 22.50 -9.93 36.49
N GLU A 120 23.13 -11.09 36.67
CA GLU A 120 24.57 -11.26 36.48
C GLU A 120 24.95 -11.23 34.98
N PRO A 121 26.00 -10.49 34.56
CA PRO A 121 26.30 -10.27 33.14
C PRO A 121 26.48 -11.53 32.31
N SER A 122 27.00 -12.63 32.88
CA SER A 122 27.26 -13.88 32.13
C SER A 122 26.01 -14.72 31.88
N GLU A 123 25.07 -14.74 32.82
CA GLU A 123 23.81 -15.48 32.68
C GLU A 123 22.82 -14.72 31.79
N ILE A 124 22.79 -13.39 31.92
CA ILE A 124 21.97 -12.51 31.11
C ILE A 124 22.31 -12.68 29.63
N THR A 125 23.60 -12.63 29.26
CA THR A 125 24.01 -12.71 27.85
C THR A 125 23.56 -14.01 27.19
N GLN A 126 23.64 -15.15 27.88
CA GLN A 126 23.14 -16.41 27.33
C GLN A 126 21.63 -16.45 27.18
N GLN A 127 20.88 -15.93 28.16
CA GLN A 127 19.42 -15.86 28.07
C GLN A 127 18.95 -14.88 26.96
N GLU A 128 19.61 -13.74 26.83
CA GLU A 128 19.38 -12.77 25.77
C GLU A 128 19.56 -13.37 24.37
N ASP A 129 20.63 -14.13 24.19
CA ASP A 129 20.92 -14.78 22.92
C ASP A 129 19.88 -15.84 22.57
N ILE A 130 19.52 -16.72 23.53
CA ILE A 130 18.49 -17.74 23.33
C ILE A 130 17.14 -17.13 22.97
N VAL A 131 16.71 -16.12 23.72
CA VAL A 131 15.43 -15.44 23.48
C VAL A 131 15.44 -14.72 22.14
N SER A 132 16.54 -14.06 21.77
CA SER A 132 16.69 -13.38 20.49
C SER A 132 16.64 -14.34 19.30
N GLU A 133 17.25 -15.51 19.44
CA GLU A 133 17.22 -16.58 18.44
C GLU A 133 15.83 -17.20 18.30
N GLU A 134 15.17 -17.51 19.42
CA GLU A 134 13.82 -18.07 19.42
C GLU A 134 12.79 -17.13 18.78
N ILE A 135 12.80 -15.84 19.13
CA ILE A 135 11.94 -14.84 18.52
C ILE A 135 12.24 -14.72 17.01
N THR A 136 13.53 -14.69 16.65
CA THR A 136 13.92 -14.63 15.22
C THR A 136 13.44 -15.86 14.46
N HIS A 137 13.57 -17.05 15.05
CA HIS A 137 13.07 -18.30 14.48
C HIS A 137 11.53 -18.26 14.33
N LEU A 138 10.82 -17.80 15.34
CA LEU A 138 9.35 -17.68 15.33
C LEU A 138 8.86 -16.70 14.25
N LEU A 139 9.50 -15.56 14.09
CA LEU A 139 9.20 -14.60 13.02
C LEU A 139 9.47 -15.18 11.63
N ARG A 140 10.61 -15.87 11.44
CA ARG A 140 10.96 -16.52 10.16
C ARG A 140 10.08 -17.72 9.84
N SER A 141 9.56 -18.42 10.85
CA SER A 141 8.63 -19.54 10.68
C SER A 141 7.21 -19.10 10.28
N TRP A 142 6.89 -17.80 10.44
CA TRP A 142 5.63 -17.28 9.96
C TRP A 142 5.66 -17.10 8.43
N PRO A 143 4.90 -17.90 7.65
CA PRO A 143 5.02 -17.92 6.19
C PRO A 143 4.75 -16.57 5.53
N ASP A 144 3.83 -15.77 6.09
CA ASP A 144 3.41 -14.49 5.52
C ASP A 144 4.29 -13.32 5.95
N PHE A 145 5.25 -13.52 6.87
CA PHE A 145 6.07 -12.46 7.43
C PHE A 145 6.81 -11.65 6.34
N HIS A 146 7.50 -12.36 5.46
CA HIS A 146 8.24 -11.73 4.36
C HIS A 146 7.30 -10.97 3.41
N SER A 147 6.14 -11.53 3.09
CA SER A 147 5.12 -10.89 2.25
C SER A 147 4.59 -9.59 2.88
N HIS A 148 4.31 -9.61 4.18
CA HIS A 148 3.89 -8.40 4.90
C HIS A 148 5.00 -7.35 4.96
N TYR A 149 6.24 -7.76 5.18
CA TYR A 149 7.39 -6.86 5.16
C TYR A 149 7.56 -6.18 3.80
N LEU A 150 7.57 -6.94 2.70
CA LEU A 150 7.66 -6.40 1.35
C LEU A 150 6.50 -5.46 1.01
N ARG A 151 5.28 -5.82 1.39
CA ARG A 151 4.10 -4.97 1.19
C ARG A 151 4.22 -3.65 1.94
N LEU A 152 4.73 -3.68 3.17
CA LEU A 152 5.00 -2.48 3.96
C LEU A 152 6.03 -1.57 3.29
N CYS A 153 7.18 -2.13 2.89
CA CYS A 153 8.23 -1.40 2.18
C CYS A 153 7.71 -0.78 0.88
N THR A 154 6.98 -1.56 0.08
CA THR A 154 6.38 -1.09 -1.18
C THR A 154 5.42 0.08 -0.95
N THR A 155 4.53 -0.02 0.04
CA THR A 155 3.58 1.04 0.36
C THR A 155 4.28 2.29 0.87
N PHE A 156 5.28 2.10 1.73
CA PHE A 156 6.11 3.18 2.27
C PHE A 156 6.88 3.92 1.16
N ILE A 157 7.50 3.20 0.23
CA ILE A 157 8.23 3.81 -0.90
C ILE A 157 7.26 4.53 -1.84
N LYS A 158 6.16 3.88 -2.25
CA LYS A 158 5.20 4.47 -3.20
C LYS A 158 4.55 5.74 -2.65
N HIS A 159 4.01 5.67 -1.45
CA HIS A 159 3.16 6.73 -0.88
C HIS A 159 3.84 7.56 0.20
N GLY A 160 4.96 7.10 0.75
CA GLY A 160 5.67 7.76 1.85
C GLY A 160 5.07 7.46 3.22
N THR A 161 4.10 6.57 3.28
CA THR A 161 3.43 6.15 4.51
C THR A 161 3.07 4.68 4.44
N GLY A 162 3.08 4.03 5.60
CA GLY A 162 2.59 2.68 5.78
C GLY A 162 1.99 2.57 7.18
N ILE A 163 1.04 1.68 7.37
CA ILE A 163 0.45 1.40 8.67
C ILE A 163 0.43 -0.10 8.87
N THR A 164 0.93 -0.51 10.02
CA THR A 164 0.76 -1.87 10.50
C THR A 164 -0.22 -1.85 11.67
N TYR A 165 -1.03 -2.89 11.79
CA TYR A 165 -2.00 -3.03 12.87
C TYR A 165 -2.20 -4.48 13.24
N PHE A 166 -2.80 -4.71 14.39
CA PHE A 166 -3.13 -6.04 14.88
C PHE A 166 -4.64 -6.25 14.84
N ASP A 167 -5.08 -7.43 14.41
CA ASP A 167 -6.50 -7.73 14.29
C ASP A 167 -7.17 -7.85 15.66
N THR A 168 -6.51 -8.54 16.58
CA THR A 168 -6.96 -8.75 17.96
C THR A 168 -5.80 -8.53 18.93
N PRO A 169 -6.08 -8.32 20.22
CA PRO A 169 -5.02 -8.14 21.22
C PRO A 169 -4.14 -9.39 21.40
N ASP A 170 -4.71 -10.58 21.20
CA ASP A 170 -4.02 -11.84 21.46
C ASP A 170 -3.17 -12.33 20.26
N ASP A 171 -3.27 -11.65 19.12
CA ASP A 171 -2.50 -12.02 17.93
C ASP A 171 -1.23 -11.16 17.84
N TRP A 172 -0.07 -11.82 17.80
CA TRP A 172 1.21 -11.16 17.61
C TRP A 172 1.51 -10.90 16.12
N LYS A 173 0.77 -11.52 15.21
CA LYS A 173 0.92 -11.36 13.76
C LYS A 173 0.31 -10.04 13.32
N PHE A 174 1.16 -9.14 12.88
CA PHE A 174 0.70 -7.85 12.37
C PHE A 174 0.15 -7.95 10.94
N ARG A 175 -0.69 -7.01 10.59
CA ARG A 175 -1.19 -6.77 9.23
C ARG A 175 -0.67 -5.46 8.69
N VAL A 176 -0.53 -5.39 7.38
CA VAL A 176 -0.14 -4.17 6.68
C VAL A 176 -1.35 -3.59 5.97
N GLY A 177 -1.74 -2.39 6.37
CA GLY A 177 -2.77 -1.61 5.70
C GLY A 177 -2.18 -0.78 4.58
N SER A 178 -2.83 -0.81 3.42
CA SER A 178 -2.51 0.13 2.36
C SER A 178 -3.14 1.50 2.67
N PHE A 179 -2.65 2.54 2.04
CA PHE A 179 -3.23 3.87 2.16
C PHE A 179 -4.70 3.93 1.67
N ALA A 180 -5.08 3.03 0.79
CA ALA A 180 -6.46 2.90 0.30
C ALA A 180 -7.39 2.28 1.35
N ASP A 181 -6.83 1.47 2.25
CA ASP A 181 -7.58 0.72 3.25
C ASP A 181 -7.66 1.45 4.59
N ILE A 182 -6.81 2.47 4.82
CA ILE A 182 -6.76 3.18 6.10
C ILE A 182 -7.12 4.63 5.93
N LEU A 183 -8.15 5.05 6.66
CA LEU A 183 -8.66 6.42 6.70
C LEU A 183 -8.28 7.09 8.01
N ILE A 184 -7.64 8.25 7.89
CA ILE A 184 -7.29 9.14 9.00
C ILE A 184 -7.86 10.52 8.67
N PRO A 185 -8.33 11.31 9.65
CA PRO A 185 -8.83 12.66 9.40
C PRO A 185 -7.81 13.54 8.67
N ARG A 186 -8.25 14.34 7.70
CA ARG A 186 -7.37 15.07 6.80
C ARG A 186 -6.43 16.07 7.48
N GLN A 187 -6.85 16.63 8.60
CA GLN A 187 -6.07 17.64 9.33
C GLN A 187 -5.16 17.05 10.42
N THR A 188 -5.09 15.73 10.51
CA THR A 188 -4.29 15.06 11.53
C THR A 188 -2.81 15.33 11.29
N PRO A 189 -2.07 15.82 12.31
CA PRO A 189 -0.61 15.92 12.25
C PRO A 189 0.04 14.55 11.97
N ALA A 190 1.25 14.56 11.41
CA ALA A 190 2.00 13.34 11.09
C ALA A 190 2.64 12.69 12.33
N SER A 191 1.83 12.51 13.38
CA SER A 191 2.22 11.90 14.64
C SER A 191 1.14 10.95 15.13
N GLU A 192 1.53 9.77 15.58
CA GLU A 192 0.59 8.76 16.11
C GLU A 192 -0.23 9.26 17.30
N SER A 193 0.40 10.01 18.18
CA SER A 193 -0.26 10.60 19.34
C SER A 193 -1.36 11.60 18.98
N SER A 194 -1.33 12.15 17.78
CA SER A 194 -2.30 13.15 17.30
C SER A 194 -3.47 12.54 16.54
N ILE A 195 -3.47 11.22 16.31
CA ILE A 195 -4.55 10.54 15.60
C ILE A 195 -5.72 10.33 16.56
N ASP A 196 -6.82 11.02 16.30
CA ASP A 196 -8.06 10.86 17.07
C ASP A 196 -8.85 9.63 16.68
N VAL A 197 -8.90 9.33 15.37
CA VAL A 197 -9.60 8.19 14.80
C VAL A 197 -8.80 7.66 13.63
N ALA A 198 -8.52 6.38 13.67
CA ALA A 198 -8.02 5.64 12.50
C ALA A 198 -9.03 4.54 12.15
N ILE A 199 -9.34 4.40 10.86
CA ILE A 199 -10.27 3.36 10.38
C ILE A 199 -9.54 2.51 9.36
N GLY A 200 -9.40 1.22 9.65
CA GLY A 200 -8.84 0.24 8.71
C GLY A 200 -9.95 -0.56 8.03
N ARG A 201 -9.93 -0.64 6.71
CA ARG A 201 -10.83 -1.49 5.93
C ARG A 201 -10.13 -2.80 5.63
N ARG A 202 -10.79 -3.92 5.90
CA ARG A 202 -10.28 -5.25 5.61
C ARG A 202 -11.38 -6.14 5.05
N GLN A 203 -11.02 -7.04 4.16
CA GLN A 203 -11.88 -8.12 3.73
C GLN A 203 -11.49 -9.39 4.49
N TYR A 204 -12.42 -9.93 5.28
CA TYR A 204 -12.28 -11.21 5.94
C TYR A 204 -12.90 -12.30 5.08
N HIS A 205 -12.20 -13.41 4.96
CA HIS A 205 -12.83 -14.63 4.47
C HIS A 205 -13.77 -15.23 5.54
N MET A 206 -14.78 -15.95 5.11
CA MET A 206 -15.74 -16.54 6.04
C MET A 206 -15.10 -17.45 7.08
N HIS A 207 -14.11 -18.25 6.68
CA HIS A 207 -13.41 -19.15 7.60
C HIS A 207 -12.61 -18.40 8.68
N GLU A 208 -12.09 -17.20 8.38
CA GLU A 208 -11.39 -16.36 9.36
C GLU A 208 -12.37 -15.91 10.45
N LEU A 209 -13.53 -15.34 10.04
CA LEU A 209 -14.57 -14.93 10.99
C LEU A 209 -15.13 -16.12 11.78
N PHE A 210 -15.26 -17.28 11.12
CA PHE A 210 -15.70 -18.49 11.80
C PHE A 210 -14.68 -18.95 12.85
N ASN A 211 -13.39 -18.90 12.57
CA ASN A 211 -12.35 -19.26 13.53
C ASN A 211 -12.38 -18.37 14.79
N PHE A 212 -12.67 -17.08 14.66
CA PHE A 212 -12.80 -16.18 15.81
C PHE A 212 -13.97 -16.55 16.74
N ILE A 213 -15.00 -17.21 16.23
CA ILE A 213 -16.19 -17.60 17.01
C ILE A 213 -16.32 -19.12 17.22
N LYS A 214 -15.29 -19.89 16.88
CA LYS A 214 -15.28 -21.35 17.01
C LYS A 214 -15.64 -21.81 18.43
N ASN A 215 -15.15 -21.08 19.44
CA ASN A 215 -15.49 -21.27 20.84
C ASN A 215 -16.29 -20.05 21.33
N PRO A 216 -17.64 -20.12 21.33
CA PRO A 216 -18.48 -18.95 21.60
C PRO A 216 -18.23 -18.29 22.98
N GLU A 217 -17.97 -19.11 24.01
CA GLU A 217 -17.70 -18.60 25.35
C GLU A 217 -16.37 -17.86 25.44
N ALA A 218 -15.32 -18.42 24.85
CA ALA A 218 -14.00 -17.77 24.81
C ALA A 218 -14.07 -16.51 23.94
N ALA A 219 -14.73 -16.57 22.79
CA ALA A 219 -14.90 -15.43 21.89
C ALA A 219 -15.62 -14.26 22.58
N SER A 220 -16.69 -14.54 23.34
CA SER A 220 -17.42 -13.51 24.09
C SER A 220 -16.57 -12.89 25.20
N LYS A 221 -15.70 -13.67 25.86
CA LYS A 221 -14.77 -13.16 26.88
C LYS A 221 -13.72 -12.20 26.31
N VAL A 222 -13.34 -12.38 25.05
CA VAL A 222 -12.36 -11.50 24.35
C VAL A 222 -13.05 -10.24 23.79
N GLY A 223 -14.39 -10.26 23.65
CA GLY A 223 -15.18 -9.12 23.17
C GLY A 223 -15.87 -9.34 21.82
N TRP A 224 -15.89 -10.57 21.29
CA TRP A 224 -16.62 -10.89 20.07
C TRP A 224 -18.12 -11.03 20.33
N ASN A 225 -18.94 -10.40 19.49
CA ASN A 225 -20.38 -10.59 19.48
C ASN A 225 -20.75 -11.74 18.55
N VAL A 226 -20.83 -12.95 19.12
CA VAL A 226 -21.05 -14.20 18.38
C VAL A 226 -22.33 -14.15 17.55
N ASP A 227 -23.41 -13.59 18.10
CA ASP A 227 -24.72 -13.53 17.41
C ASP A 227 -24.66 -12.60 16.19
N GLU A 228 -23.97 -11.46 16.30
CA GLU A 228 -23.81 -10.53 15.18
C GLU A 228 -22.90 -11.13 14.10
N VAL A 229 -21.84 -11.84 14.48
CA VAL A 229 -20.96 -12.53 13.51
C VAL A 229 -21.75 -13.60 12.77
N LYS A 230 -22.53 -14.44 13.45
CA LYS A 230 -23.40 -15.44 12.83
C LYS A 230 -24.38 -14.82 11.85
N ARG A 231 -25.05 -13.72 12.27
CA ARG A 231 -25.99 -12.97 11.41
C ARG A 231 -25.32 -12.47 10.13
N VAL A 232 -24.12 -11.91 10.25
CA VAL A 232 -23.37 -11.36 9.12
C VAL A 232 -22.94 -12.47 8.17
N LEU A 233 -22.41 -13.57 8.68
CA LEU A 233 -22.02 -14.72 7.86
C LEU A 233 -23.22 -15.29 7.09
N LEU A 234 -24.35 -15.52 7.76
CA LEU A 234 -25.57 -16.00 7.13
C LEU A 234 -26.09 -15.06 6.03
N LYS A 235 -26.12 -13.75 6.32
CA LYS A 235 -26.54 -12.74 5.34
C LYS A 235 -25.61 -12.72 4.12
N ASN A 236 -24.29 -12.81 4.33
CA ASN A 236 -23.31 -12.75 3.28
C ASN A 236 -23.41 -13.95 2.33
N VAL A 237 -23.52 -15.15 2.89
CA VAL A 237 -23.75 -16.38 2.10
C VAL A 237 -25.03 -16.29 1.28
N ASN A 238 -26.12 -15.86 1.88
CA ASN A 238 -27.41 -15.72 1.21
C ASN A 238 -27.39 -14.64 0.11
N THR A 239 -26.53 -13.60 0.23
CA THR A 239 -26.44 -12.53 -0.76
C THR A 239 -25.57 -12.91 -1.95
N TYR A 240 -24.38 -13.45 -1.70
CA TYR A 240 -23.37 -13.72 -2.73
C TYR A 240 -23.41 -15.17 -3.26
N GLY A 241 -23.93 -16.11 -2.48
CA GLY A 241 -24.14 -17.51 -2.91
C GLY A 241 -25.27 -17.70 -3.93
N ARG A 242 -26.03 -16.65 -4.24
CA ARG A 242 -27.21 -16.72 -5.11
C ARG A 242 -26.94 -17.05 -6.57
N SER A 243 -25.73 -16.85 -7.06
CA SER A 243 -25.45 -17.02 -8.51
C SER A 243 -25.64 -18.47 -8.99
N ASN A 244 -25.46 -19.48 -8.10
CA ASN A 244 -25.55 -20.89 -8.47
C ASN A 244 -26.31 -21.76 -7.46
N ARG A 245 -26.97 -21.19 -6.44
CA ARG A 245 -27.68 -21.96 -5.42
C ARG A 245 -29.17 -21.64 -5.40
N THR A 246 -29.97 -22.68 -5.40
CA THR A 246 -31.44 -22.64 -5.29
C THR A 246 -31.93 -22.52 -3.83
N LYS A 247 -31.04 -22.73 -2.84
CA LYS A 247 -31.40 -22.82 -1.43
C LYS A 247 -30.84 -21.67 -0.62
N MET A 248 -31.70 -20.92 0.05
CA MET A 248 -31.33 -19.97 1.11
C MET A 248 -31.16 -20.75 2.41
N TYR A 249 -30.19 -20.35 3.24
CA TYR A 249 -30.04 -20.87 4.60
C TYR A 249 -30.91 -20.03 5.52
N ASP A 250 -31.84 -20.69 6.22
CA ASP A 250 -32.74 -20.03 7.13
C ASP A 250 -32.12 -19.84 8.51
N ASP A 251 -31.20 -20.73 8.89
CA ASP A 251 -30.53 -20.69 10.18
C ASP A 251 -29.00 -20.92 10.09
N TRP A 252 -28.32 -20.59 11.19
CA TRP A 252 -26.87 -20.73 11.31
C TRP A 252 -26.44 -22.20 11.39
N GLU A 253 -27.23 -23.05 12.00
CA GLU A 253 -26.88 -24.46 12.25
C GLU A 253 -26.79 -25.23 10.95
N THR A 254 -27.74 -25.00 10.05
CA THR A 254 -27.72 -25.57 8.68
C THR A 254 -26.50 -25.11 7.89
N LEU A 255 -26.18 -23.82 7.93
CA LEU A 255 -24.99 -23.29 7.29
C LEU A 255 -23.70 -23.88 7.89
N GLN A 256 -23.65 -24.02 9.22
CA GLN A 256 -22.50 -24.58 9.91
C GLN A 256 -22.29 -26.06 9.56
N ALA A 257 -23.36 -26.82 9.43
CA ALA A 257 -23.28 -28.22 9.03
C ALA A 257 -22.71 -28.39 7.62
N GLU A 258 -23.11 -27.55 6.66
CA GLU A 258 -22.53 -27.56 5.32
C GLU A 258 -21.07 -27.12 5.29
N LEU A 259 -20.70 -26.07 6.03
CA LEU A 259 -19.30 -25.63 6.13
C LEU A 259 -18.39 -26.70 6.73
N LYS A 260 -18.92 -27.54 7.65
CA LYS A 260 -18.17 -28.67 8.24
C LYS A 260 -18.01 -29.85 7.29
N ASN A 261 -19.00 -30.08 6.42
CA ASN A 261 -19.00 -31.22 5.50
C ASN A 261 -18.11 -31.03 4.28
N ASN A 262 -17.45 -29.89 4.14
CA ASN A 262 -16.50 -29.56 3.04
C ASN A 262 -17.03 -29.82 1.62
N ASP A 263 -18.33 -29.83 1.43
CA ASP A 263 -18.92 -29.92 0.09
C ASP A 263 -18.70 -28.58 -0.65
N ILE A 264 -17.48 -28.40 -1.13
CA ILE A 264 -17.14 -27.31 -2.05
C ILE A 264 -17.71 -27.71 -3.41
N HIS A 265 -18.91 -27.27 -3.70
CA HIS A 265 -19.48 -27.43 -5.03
C HIS A 265 -18.71 -26.56 -6.04
N GLU A 266 -18.53 -27.07 -7.25
CA GLU A 266 -18.00 -26.31 -8.38
C GLU A 266 -18.73 -24.97 -8.51
N GLY A 267 -17.99 -23.86 -8.49
CA GLY A 267 -18.54 -22.50 -8.55
C GLY A 267 -18.71 -21.80 -7.19
N TYR A 268 -18.31 -22.40 -6.06
CA TYR A 268 -18.27 -21.74 -4.78
C TYR A 268 -17.20 -20.63 -4.77
N GLN A 269 -17.63 -19.39 -4.90
CA GLN A 269 -16.80 -18.24 -4.58
C GLN A 269 -16.86 -18.04 -3.07
N ASN A 270 -15.73 -18.21 -2.39
CA ASN A 270 -15.64 -17.96 -0.96
C ASN A 270 -15.96 -16.48 -0.68
N PRO A 271 -17.16 -16.13 -0.20
CA PRO A 271 -17.56 -14.76 -0.06
C PRO A 271 -16.72 -14.09 1.03
N THR A 272 -16.21 -12.92 0.70
CA THR A 272 -15.50 -12.06 1.65
C THR A 272 -16.46 -11.09 2.30
N VAL A 273 -16.24 -10.78 3.56
CA VAL A 273 -16.97 -9.78 4.33
C VAL A 273 -16.09 -8.54 4.49
N SER A 274 -16.57 -7.41 4.00
CA SER A 274 -15.88 -6.14 4.21
C SER A 274 -16.13 -5.63 5.62
N VAL A 275 -15.06 -5.48 6.37
CA VAL A 275 -15.06 -5.15 7.79
C VAL A 275 -14.22 -3.90 8.02
N LEU A 276 -14.65 -3.08 8.97
CA LEU A 276 -14.01 -1.84 9.36
C LEU A 276 -13.49 -1.97 10.79
N HIS A 277 -12.20 -1.78 10.97
CA HIS A 277 -11.55 -1.63 12.26
C HIS A 277 -11.52 -0.15 12.64
N PHE A 278 -12.03 0.18 13.80
CA PHE A 278 -12.04 1.54 14.34
C PHE A 278 -11.13 1.60 15.55
N TRP A 279 -10.09 2.38 15.46
CA TRP A 279 -9.25 2.76 16.60
C TRP A 279 -9.56 4.19 16.95
N VAL A 280 -10.11 4.42 18.13
CA VAL A 280 -10.63 5.71 18.56
C VAL A 280 -9.95 6.13 19.83
N LYS A 281 -9.31 7.29 19.79
CA LYS A 281 -8.71 7.89 20.97
C LYS A 281 -9.82 8.46 21.84
N GLU A 282 -9.93 7.95 23.05
CA GLU A 282 -10.90 8.39 24.05
C GLU A 282 -10.45 9.65 24.78
N LEU A 283 -11.33 10.21 25.60
CA LEU A 283 -11.06 11.48 26.33
C LEU A 283 -9.95 11.34 27.37
N ASP A 284 -9.73 10.14 27.89
CA ASP A 284 -8.67 9.79 28.84
C ASP A 284 -7.30 9.54 28.14
N GLY A 285 -7.26 9.62 26.80
CA GLY A 285 -6.07 9.37 26.02
C GLY A 285 -5.87 7.91 25.62
N SER A 286 -6.65 6.97 26.18
CA SER A 286 -6.66 5.56 25.80
C SER A 286 -7.25 5.34 24.43
N ILE A 287 -7.01 4.16 23.83
CA ILE A 287 -7.51 3.82 22.50
C ILE A 287 -8.46 2.64 22.59
N SER A 288 -9.70 2.87 22.17
CA SER A 288 -10.71 1.85 22.01
C SER A 288 -10.63 1.23 20.63
N HIS A 289 -10.87 -0.09 20.55
CA HIS A 289 -10.87 -0.83 19.28
C HIS A 289 -12.23 -1.49 19.07
N TYR A 290 -12.87 -1.17 17.94
CA TYR A 290 -14.14 -1.72 17.51
C TYR A 290 -14.01 -2.32 16.12
N ILE A 291 -14.73 -3.41 15.87
CA ILE A 291 -14.83 -3.98 14.53
C ILE A 291 -16.30 -3.98 14.12
N SER A 292 -16.60 -3.45 12.95
CA SER A 292 -17.95 -3.37 12.39
C SER A 292 -17.97 -3.81 10.94
N VAL A 293 -19.12 -4.27 10.47
CA VAL A 293 -19.32 -4.53 9.04
C VAL A 293 -19.54 -3.22 8.28
N GLU A 294 -19.01 -3.12 7.07
CA GLU A 294 -19.23 -1.96 6.21
C GLU A 294 -20.69 -1.84 5.74
N THR A 295 -21.36 -2.97 5.55
CA THR A 295 -22.74 -3.00 5.05
C THR A 295 -23.73 -3.43 6.13
N ASP A 296 -24.69 -2.55 6.46
CA ASP A 296 -25.80 -2.81 7.37
C ASP A 296 -25.38 -3.32 8.77
N PRO A 297 -24.55 -2.56 9.51
CA PRO A 297 -24.17 -2.91 10.86
C PRO A 297 -25.37 -2.72 11.81
N LYS A 298 -25.72 -3.78 12.57
CA LYS A 298 -26.68 -3.65 13.68
C LYS A 298 -25.95 -3.41 14.98
N LYS A 299 -24.91 -4.20 15.23
CA LYS A 299 -24.03 -4.10 16.40
C LYS A 299 -22.58 -4.20 15.94
N PHE A 300 -21.64 -3.94 16.83
CA PHE A 300 -20.24 -4.24 16.58
C PHE A 300 -20.04 -5.77 16.52
N LEU A 301 -19.15 -6.22 15.62
CA LEU A 301 -18.69 -7.60 15.59
C LEU A 301 -17.78 -7.90 16.77
N TYR A 302 -16.96 -6.90 17.10
CA TYR A 302 -15.98 -6.97 18.16
C TYR A 302 -15.88 -5.63 18.85
N GLU A 303 -15.77 -5.66 20.17
CA GLU A 303 -15.47 -4.51 21.00
C GLU A 303 -14.45 -4.97 22.05
N LYS A 304 -13.25 -4.38 21.99
CA LYS A 304 -12.20 -4.72 22.93
C LYS A 304 -12.64 -4.34 24.34
N ILE A 305 -12.62 -5.28 25.26
CA ILE A 305 -13.09 -5.11 26.65
C ILE A 305 -12.18 -4.12 27.40
N SER A 306 -10.85 -4.24 27.20
CA SER A 306 -9.85 -3.30 27.71
C SER A 306 -9.45 -2.29 26.62
N ARG A 307 -8.93 -1.11 27.02
CA ARG A 307 -8.43 -0.09 26.09
C ARG A 307 -6.92 -0.19 25.97
N TYR A 308 -6.39 0.17 24.82
CA TYR A 308 -4.95 0.29 24.66
C TYR A 308 -4.45 1.56 25.31
N GLU A 309 -3.35 1.46 26.06
CA GLU A 309 -2.72 2.62 26.71
C GLU A 309 -1.99 3.51 25.71
N LYS A 310 -1.30 2.89 24.75
CA LYS A 310 -0.49 3.57 23.73
C LYS A 310 -0.96 3.23 22.31
N PRO A 311 -0.80 4.15 21.35
CA PRO A 311 -1.11 3.87 19.94
C PRO A 311 -0.35 2.67 19.37
N GLU A 312 0.89 2.48 19.77
CA GLU A 312 1.77 1.39 19.32
C GLU A 312 1.19 -0.01 19.60
N HIS A 313 0.36 -0.12 20.65
CA HIS A 313 -0.33 -1.36 21.00
C HIS A 313 -1.45 -1.71 20.01
N ALA A 314 -1.95 -0.75 19.26
CA ALA A 314 -3.04 -0.94 18.28
C ALA A 314 -2.52 -0.92 16.85
N TYR A 315 -1.73 0.08 16.52
CA TYR A 315 -1.15 0.29 15.19
C TYR A 315 0.17 1.05 15.26
N VAL A 316 1.04 0.82 14.28
CA VAL A 316 2.29 1.57 14.14
C VAL A 316 2.31 2.27 12.78
N LEU A 317 2.62 3.57 12.82
CA LEU A 317 2.67 4.41 11.65
C LEU A 317 4.11 4.53 11.13
N PHE A 318 4.29 4.28 9.85
CA PHE A 318 5.53 4.50 9.11
C PHE A 318 5.39 5.75 8.28
N THR A 319 6.29 6.72 8.43
CA THR A 319 6.24 7.98 7.71
C THR A 319 7.59 8.31 7.09
N TYR A 320 7.58 8.77 5.85
CA TYR A 320 8.79 9.19 5.10
C TYR A 320 9.33 10.55 5.59
N GLY A 321 8.55 11.24 6.40
CA GLY A 321 8.87 12.55 6.96
C GLY A 321 7.60 13.21 7.48
N VAL A 322 7.70 14.50 7.79
CA VAL A 322 6.60 15.26 8.39
C VAL A 322 5.61 15.81 7.34
N GLY A 323 6.01 15.82 6.05
CA GLY A 323 5.24 16.44 4.99
C GLY A 323 5.32 17.97 4.97
N SER A 324 4.91 18.58 3.87
CA SER A 324 5.02 20.03 3.67
C SER A 324 4.18 20.87 4.64
N ASN A 325 3.02 20.35 5.03
CA ASN A 325 2.08 21.04 5.93
C ASN A 325 2.05 20.45 7.34
N GLY A 326 3.00 19.57 7.69
CA GLY A 326 3.01 18.88 8.97
C GLY A 326 1.86 17.89 9.17
N THR A 327 1.00 17.67 8.16
CA THR A 327 -0.14 16.74 8.24
C THR A 327 0.20 15.39 7.61
N TYR A 328 -0.45 14.34 8.10
CA TYR A 328 -0.29 12.98 7.56
C TYR A 328 -0.54 12.92 6.04
N HIS A 329 -1.57 13.59 5.55
CA HIS A 329 -1.94 13.60 4.14
C HIS A 329 -1.01 14.43 3.24
N SER A 330 -0.12 15.23 3.81
CA SER A 330 0.89 16.00 3.06
C SER A 330 2.19 15.24 2.82
N ILE A 331 2.35 14.06 3.41
CA ILE A 331 3.51 13.21 3.20
C ILE A 331 3.49 12.70 1.75
N ARG A 332 4.65 12.72 1.12
CA ARG A 332 4.83 12.32 -0.27
C ARG A 332 5.98 11.34 -0.37
N GLY A 333 5.68 10.11 -0.79
CA GLY A 333 6.68 9.10 -1.12
C GLY A 333 7.27 9.31 -2.51
N LEU A 334 8.17 8.42 -2.87
CA LEU A 334 8.84 8.42 -4.17
C LEU A 334 7.83 8.48 -5.32
N GLY A 335 6.77 7.67 -5.29
CA GLY A 335 5.77 7.61 -6.34
C GLY A 335 5.12 8.97 -6.64
N HIS A 336 4.82 9.74 -5.63
CA HIS A 336 4.26 11.09 -5.82
C HIS A 336 5.28 12.08 -6.41
N ARG A 337 6.57 11.93 -6.08
CA ARG A 337 7.64 12.80 -6.57
C ARG A 337 7.93 12.56 -8.04
N ILE A 338 8.00 11.30 -8.44
CA ILE A 338 8.36 10.91 -9.82
C ILE A 338 7.18 10.88 -10.78
N PHE A 339 5.94 10.91 -10.29
CA PHE A 339 4.72 10.70 -11.09
C PHE A 339 4.69 11.55 -12.37
N ASN A 340 4.86 12.85 -12.24
CA ASN A 340 4.80 13.75 -13.40
C ASN A 340 5.94 13.52 -14.39
N HIS A 341 7.14 13.22 -13.90
CA HIS A 341 8.31 12.97 -14.74
C HIS A 341 8.13 11.70 -15.57
N ILE A 342 7.71 10.60 -14.93
CA ILE A 342 7.43 9.33 -15.61
C ILE A 342 6.31 9.47 -16.63
N GLN A 343 5.20 10.15 -16.28
CA GLN A 343 4.09 10.36 -17.20
C GLN A 343 4.52 11.18 -18.43
N THR A 344 5.32 12.22 -18.22
CA THR A 344 5.83 13.05 -19.32
C THR A 344 6.82 12.28 -20.18
N SER A 345 7.75 11.53 -19.57
CA SER A 345 8.69 10.66 -20.29
C SER A 345 7.95 9.65 -21.20
N ASN A 346 6.99 8.93 -20.64
CA ASN A 346 6.21 7.96 -21.40
C ASN A 346 5.44 8.62 -22.57
N ARG A 347 4.84 9.79 -22.37
CA ARG A 347 4.12 10.53 -23.42
C ARG A 347 5.05 11.00 -24.53
N LEU A 348 6.22 11.56 -24.18
CA LEU A 348 7.20 12.00 -25.17
C LEU A 348 7.72 10.82 -26.00
N ARG A 349 7.99 9.69 -25.38
CA ARG A 349 8.41 8.46 -26.09
C ARG A 349 7.32 7.92 -27.03
N CYS A 350 6.07 7.92 -26.59
CA CYS A 350 4.94 7.55 -27.45
C CYS A 350 4.85 8.49 -28.65
N GLN A 351 4.97 9.80 -28.45
CA GLN A 351 4.98 10.79 -29.53
C GLN A 351 6.16 10.62 -30.47
N MET A 352 7.34 10.25 -29.97
CA MET A 352 8.50 9.94 -30.83
C MET A 352 8.22 8.75 -31.72
N ILE A 353 7.64 7.69 -31.20
CA ILE A 353 7.28 6.50 -31.96
C ILE A 353 6.24 6.85 -33.04
N ASP A 354 5.19 7.58 -32.66
CA ASP A 354 4.15 8.02 -33.61
C ASP A 354 4.76 8.94 -34.69
N GLY A 355 5.65 9.84 -34.32
CA GLY A 355 6.38 10.71 -35.25
C GLY A 355 7.30 9.92 -36.20
N ALA A 356 7.98 8.91 -35.69
CA ALA A 356 8.81 8.02 -36.52
C ALA A 356 7.94 7.21 -37.51
N MET A 357 6.79 6.70 -37.07
CA MET A 357 5.83 6.02 -37.93
C MET A 357 5.29 6.95 -39.02
N LEU A 358 4.90 8.18 -38.67
CA LEU A 358 4.50 9.21 -39.62
C LEU A 358 5.66 9.57 -40.57
N GLY A 359 6.90 9.63 -40.06
CA GLY A 359 8.11 9.88 -40.86
C GLY A 359 8.34 8.80 -41.88
N SER A 360 8.06 7.55 -41.60
CA SER A 360 8.24 6.43 -42.52
C SER A 360 7.08 6.27 -43.52
N ALA A 361 5.91 6.86 -43.25
CA ALA A 361 4.76 6.76 -44.16
C ALA A 361 4.97 7.62 -45.40
N VAL A 362 4.66 7.18 -46.56
CA VAL A 362 4.67 7.97 -47.81
C VAL A 362 3.40 8.82 -47.84
N MET A 363 3.54 10.14 -47.93
CA MET A 363 2.40 11.03 -48.19
C MET A 363 2.24 11.28 -49.64
N ILE A 364 1.03 11.07 -50.14
CA ILE A 364 0.65 11.29 -51.52
C ILE A 364 -0.43 12.34 -51.61
N GLN A 365 -0.35 13.19 -52.59
CA GLN A 365 -1.38 14.19 -52.86
C GLN A 365 -1.92 13.99 -54.26
N PRO A 366 -3.22 13.69 -54.42
CA PRO A 366 -3.82 13.65 -55.75
C PRO A 366 -3.96 15.06 -56.31
N GLU A 367 -3.72 15.24 -57.58
CA GLU A 367 -3.81 16.54 -58.26
C GLU A 367 -5.25 17.01 -58.37
N ASN A 368 -6.21 16.11 -58.48
CA ASN A 368 -7.61 16.41 -58.64
C ASN A 368 -8.53 15.31 -58.12
N GLN A 369 -9.85 15.56 -58.08
CA GLN A 369 -10.85 14.63 -57.58
C GLN A 369 -10.85 13.27 -58.34
N ARG A 370 -10.61 13.30 -59.66
CA ARG A 370 -10.52 12.07 -60.47
C ARG A 370 -9.34 11.21 -60.07
N ALA A 371 -8.17 11.85 -59.78
CA ALA A 371 -7.01 11.14 -59.31
C ALA A 371 -7.25 10.52 -57.90
N LEU A 372 -8.13 11.07 -57.09
CA LEU A 372 -8.56 10.51 -55.82
C LEU A 372 -9.41 9.25 -56.02
N ASP A 373 -10.34 9.30 -56.97
CA ASP A 373 -11.27 8.20 -57.28
C ASP A 373 -10.54 7.03 -58.01
N GLU A 374 -9.50 7.32 -58.77
CA GLU A 374 -8.64 6.35 -59.51
C GLU A 374 -7.39 5.94 -58.75
N LEU A 375 -7.29 6.18 -57.42
CA LEU A 375 -6.12 5.90 -56.61
C LEU A 375 -5.87 4.38 -56.55
N GLY A 376 -5.01 3.92 -57.43
CA GLY A 376 -4.55 2.54 -57.53
C GLY A 376 -3.10 2.41 -57.11
N PHE A 377 -2.80 1.45 -56.24
CA PHE A 377 -1.45 1.05 -55.90
C PHE A 377 -1.13 -0.31 -56.50
N THR A 378 -0.09 -0.36 -57.31
CA THR A 378 0.42 -1.64 -57.79
C THR A 378 1.75 -1.91 -57.08
N TYR A 379 1.81 -2.99 -56.31
CA TYR A 379 3.03 -3.41 -55.62
C TYR A 379 3.85 -4.36 -56.46
N TYR A 380 5.12 -4.05 -56.66
CA TYR A 380 6.12 -4.91 -57.22
C TYR A 380 7.19 -5.20 -56.19
N GLY A 381 7.02 -6.21 -55.37
CA GLY A 381 7.93 -6.52 -54.29
C GLY A 381 7.96 -5.40 -53.24
N ALA A 382 9.13 -4.75 -53.07
CA ALA A 382 9.31 -3.63 -52.17
C ALA A 382 8.95 -2.25 -52.76
N TYR A 383 8.55 -2.21 -54.05
CA TYR A 383 8.21 -0.95 -54.75
C TYR A 383 6.72 -0.81 -54.95
N ALA A 384 6.21 0.40 -54.70
CA ALA A 384 4.84 0.77 -55.06
C ALA A 384 4.86 1.73 -56.25
N VAL A 385 4.11 1.45 -57.29
CA VAL A 385 3.95 2.34 -58.44
C VAL A 385 2.70 3.15 -58.22
N LEU A 386 2.82 4.48 -58.29
CA LEU A 386 1.74 5.43 -58.11
C LEU A 386 1.05 5.74 -59.44
N SER A 387 -0.23 6.09 -59.41
CA SER A 387 -0.95 6.59 -60.58
C SER A 387 -0.29 7.89 -61.10
N PRO A 388 -0.33 8.17 -62.42
CA PRO A 388 0.38 9.30 -63.02
C PRO A 388 0.00 10.68 -62.51
N ASN A 389 -1.18 10.83 -61.91
CA ASN A 389 -1.66 12.12 -61.37
C ASN A 389 -1.57 12.22 -59.86
N VAL A 390 -0.57 11.54 -59.24
CA VAL A 390 -0.37 11.55 -57.81
C VAL A 390 1.09 11.94 -57.50
N ASN A 391 1.25 13.00 -56.78
CA ASN A 391 2.54 13.51 -56.38
C ASN A 391 2.91 13.02 -54.96
N ILE A 392 4.18 12.66 -54.78
CA ILE A 392 4.74 12.42 -53.43
C ILE A 392 5.12 13.75 -52.85
N ILE A 393 4.55 14.06 -51.67
CA ILE A 393 4.89 15.26 -50.95
C ILE A 393 6.15 14.99 -50.13
N GLU A 394 7.19 15.77 -50.34
CA GLU A 394 8.30 15.83 -49.41
C GLU A 394 7.82 16.33 -48.05
N LYS A 395 7.93 15.49 -47.05
CA LYS A 395 7.55 15.87 -45.69
C LYS A 395 8.60 16.77 -45.09
N ALA A 396 8.19 17.95 -44.69
CA ALA A 396 8.87 18.69 -43.64
C ALA A 396 8.54 18.02 -42.29
N VAL A 397 8.97 16.78 -42.08
CA VAL A 397 8.86 16.17 -40.76
C VAL A 397 10.00 16.76 -39.93
N PRO A 398 9.72 17.59 -38.92
CA PRO A 398 10.77 18.07 -38.04
C PRO A 398 11.48 16.86 -37.44
N ASN A 399 12.80 16.94 -37.30
CA ASN A 399 13.55 15.86 -36.70
C ASN A 399 13.19 15.76 -35.21
N LEU A 400 12.07 15.06 -34.93
CA LEU A 400 11.50 14.92 -33.60
C LEU A 400 12.53 14.34 -32.60
N SER A 401 13.45 13.50 -33.09
CA SER A 401 14.48 12.93 -32.23
C SER A 401 15.41 14.00 -31.69
N THR A 402 15.77 15.00 -32.50
CA THR A 402 16.63 16.10 -32.07
C THR A 402 15.96 17.05 -31.09
N ALA A 403 14.63 17.25 -31.24
CA ALA A 403 13.87 18.15 -30.36
C ALA A 403 13.51 17.46 -29.02
N VAL A 404 13.20 16.15 -29.03
CA VAL A 404 12.71 15.43 -27.84
C VAL A 404 13.84 14.85 -26.99
N LYS A 405 14.98 14.52 -27.61
CA LYS A 405 16.12 13.93 -26.89
C LYS A 405 16.62 14.77 -25.72
N PRO A 406 16.83 16.10 -25.84
CA PRO A 406 17.23 16.94 -24.71
C PRO A 406 16.20 16.98 -23.59
N ALA A 407 14.90 16.98 -23.93
CA ALA A 407 13.83 16.95 -22.94
C ALA A 407 13.78 15.62 -22.18
N LEU A 408 14.03 14.49 -22.85
CA LEU A 408 14.15 13.18 -22.19
C LEU A 408 15.40 13.09 -21.32
N GLU A 409 16.52 13.66 -21.73
CA GLU A 409 17.74 13.74 -20.93
C GLU A 409 17.50 14.57 -19.66
N ASP A 410 16.84 15.72 -19.76
CA ASP A 410 16.50 16.54 -18.61
C ASP A 410 15.56 15.81 -17.64
N ILE A 411 14.50 15.15 -18.14
CA ILE A 411 13.60 14.33 -17.33
C ILE A 411 14.36 13.19 -16.64
N SER A 412 15.28 12.53 -17.35
CA SER A 412 16.10 11.46 -16.78
C SER A 412 16.99 11.97 -15.64
N ASN A 413 17.59 13.15 -15.80
CA ASN A 413 18.38 13.78 -14.76
C ASN A 413 17.51 14.16 -13.54
N GLN A 414 16.32 14.69 -13.76
CA GLN A 414 15.39 15.02 -12.68
C GLN A 414 14.85 13.78 -11.97
N LEU A 415 14.62 12.68 -12.70
CA LEU A 415 14.28 11.40 -12.09
C LEU A 415 15.42 10.89 -11.20
N ALA A 416 16.64 10.94 -11.67
CA ALA A 416 17.82 10.56 -10.89
C ALA A 416 17.91 11.37 -9.59
N LEU A 417 17.72 12.68 -9.64
CA LEU A 417 17.72 13.56 -8.47
C LEU A 417 16.59 13.25 -7.47
N ASN A 418 15.41 12.87 -7.96
CA ASN A 418 14.26 12.58 -7.11
C ASN A 418 14.28 11.17 -6.49
N THR A 419 15.04 10.25 -7.08
CA THR A 419 15.10 8.86 -6.62
C THR A 419 16.22 8.60 -5.62
N ASP A 420 17.03 9.61 -5.31
CA ASP A 420 18.23 9.46 -4.48
C ASP A 420 19.22 8.37 -4.99
N THR A 421 19.01 7.91 -6.23
CA THR A 421 19.79 6.85 -6.88
C THR A 421 20.61 7.41 -8.03
N VAL A 422 21.53 8.32 -7.73
CA VAL A 422 22.33 8.98 -8.78
C VAL A 422 23.33 8.04 -9.46
N SER A 423 23.66 6.92 -8.88
CA SER A 423 24.79 6.12 -9.36
C SER A 423 24.50 5.17 -10.54
N SER A 424 23.21 4.90 -10.86
CA SER A 424 22.91 3.80 -11.80
C SER A 424 22.27 4.20 -13.13
N TYR A 425 21.81 5.45 -13.30
CA TYR A 425 20.92 5.81 -14.41
C TYR A 425 21.31 6.98 -15.30
N GLY A 426 22.20 7.82 -14.88
CA GLY A 426 22.82 8.77 -15.82
C GLY A 426 23.72 7.99 -16.78
N PRO A 427 23.74 8.28 -18.10
CA PRO A 427 24.95 8.02 -18.82
C PRO A 427 26.04 8.68 -17.98
N GLN A 428 27.03 7.90 -17.58
CA GLN A 428 28.26 8.48 -17.04
C GLN A 428 28.78 9.44 -18.11
N GLN A 429 28.21 10.63 -18.13
CA GLN A 429 28.91 11.75 -18.74
C GLN A 429 30.11 11.97 -17.81
N SER A 430 31.15 11.23 -18.10
CA SER A 430 32.50 11.58 -17.71
C SER A 430 32.77 12.94 -18.31
N SER A 431 32.20 13.96 -17.66
CA SER A 431 32.70 15.31 -17.88
C SER A 431 34.15 15.27 -17.40
N PRO A 432 35.11 15.45 -18.28
CA PRO A 432 36.54 15.37 -17.93
C PRO A 432 36.97 16.40 -16.88
N TYR A 433 36.02 17.23 -16.41
CA TYR A 433 36.23 18.31 -15.43
C TYR A 433 35.60 18.09 -14.07
N ARG A 434 34.98 16.94 -13.79
CA ARG A 434 34.49 16.64 -12.43
C ARG A 434 35.66 16.22 -11.54
N ASN A 435 36.00 17.07 -10.58
CA ASN A 435 36.97 16.73 -9.54
C ASN A 435 36.47 15.54 -8.71
N GLN A 436 37.37 14.60 -8.38
CA GLN A 436 37.07 13.46 -7.49
C GLN A 436 36.37 13.88 -6.20
N MET A 437 36.72 15.06 -5.66
CA MET A 437 36.05 15.62 -4.47
C MET A 437 34.57 15.93 -4.69
N GLN A 438 34.15 16.38 -5.87
CA GLN A 438 32.74 16.65 -6.17
C GLN A 438 31.95 15.34 -6.28
N VAL A 439 32.53 14.31 -6.87
CA VAL A 439 31.89 12.97 -6.96
C VAL A 439 31.72 12.36 -5.57
N VAL A 440 32.71 12.47 -4.71
CA VAL A 440 32.66 12.00 -3.31
C VAL A 440 31.64 12.81 -2.50
N ALA A 441 31.59 14.13 -2.66
CA ALA A 441 30.61 14.97 -1.97
C ALA A 441 29.18 14.70 -2.44
N ASP A 442 28.97 14.47 -3.73
CA ASP A 442 27.65 14.10 -4.27
C ASP A 442 27.22 12.72 -3.78
N MET A 443 28.12 11.74 -3.71
CA MET A 443 27.87 10.43 -3.13
C MET A 443 27.52 10.51 -1.63
N ASP A 444 28.23 11.36 -0.87
CA ASP A 444 27.99 11.55 0.56
C ASP A 444 26.61 12.17 0.85
N VAL A 445 26.22 13.17 0.06
CA VAL A 445 24.89 13.80 0.20
C VAL A 445 23.77 12.81 -0.11
N GLN A 446 23.96 11.95 -1.11
CA GLN A 446 22.98 10.94 -1.50
C GLN A 446 22.84 9.81 -0.49
N THR A 447 23.97 9.32 0.01
CA THR A 447 24.00 8.33 1.10
C THR A 447 23.30 8.87 2.35
N ARG A 448 23.40 10.17 2.62
CA ARG A 448 22.70 10.82 3.74
C ARG A 448 21.20 10.96 3.52
N LEU A 449 20.76 11.27 2.30
CA LEU A 449 19.33 11.42 2.00
C LEU A 449 18.59 10.08 2.01
N SER A 450 19.15 9.05 1.37
CA SER A 450 18.59 7.70 1.42
C SER A 450 18.68 7.12 2.84
N GLY A 451 19.77 7.40 3.56
CA GLY A 451 19.93 7.00 4.96
C GLY A 451 18.89 7.58 5.90
N ALA A 452 18.40 8.81 5.66
CA ALA A 452 17.38 9.42 6.51
C ALA A 452 16.03 8.69 6.42
N SER A 453 15.58 8.33 5.23
CA SER A 453 14.32 7.59 5.06
C SER A 453 14.38 6.17 5.60
N LEU A 454 15.52 5.50 5.41
CA LEU A 454 15.80 4.19 6.01
C LEU A 454 15.76 4.26 7.54
N ASN A 455 16.41 5.25 8.13
CA ASN A 455 16.43 5.42 9.58
C ASN A 455 15.02 5.65 10.15
N LEU A 456 14.19 6.46 9.48
CA LEU A 456 12.79 6.66 9.89
C LEU A 456 11.96 5.38 9.78
N PHE A 457 12.16 4.62 8.71
CA PHE A 457 11.52 3.32 8.54
C PHE A 457 11.91 2.36 9.67
N TYR A 458 13.21 2.19 9.93
CA TYR A 458 13.68 1.28 10.97
C TYR A 458 13.35 1.73 12.39
N ALA A 459 13.25 3.02 12.64
CA ALA A 459 12.75 3.52 13.92
C ALA A 459 11.30 3.07 14.18
N SER A 460 10.44 3.13 13.14
CA SER A 460 9.06 2.63 13.24
C SER A 460 9.02 1.09 13.28
N TRP A 461 9.89 0.44 12.50
CA TRP A 461 10.03 -1.02 12.50
C TRP A 461 10.44 -1.56 13.86
N ASN A 462 11.36 -0.90 14.54
CA ASN A 462 11.77 -1.26 15.89
C ASN A 462 10.62 -1.16 16.90
N ARG A 463 9.76 -0.14 16.77
CA ARG A 463 8.56 -0.02 17.61
C ARG A 463 7.58 -1.16 17.34
N LEU A 464 7.36 -1.51 16.08
CA LEU A 464 6.51 -2.64 15.69
C LEU A 464 7.05 -3.95 16.28
N LEU A 465 8.35 -4.24 16.10
CA LEU A 465 8.94 -5.46 16.61
C LEU A 465 8.91 -5.54 18.14
N ARG A 466 9.08 -4.40 18.82
CA ARG A 466 8.91 -4.34 20.28
C ARG A 466 7.50 -4.77 20.70
N GLU A 467 6.47 -4.29 19.99
CA GLU A 467 5.09 -4.68 20.26
C GLU A 467 4.83 -6.15 19.92
N VAL A 468 5.41 -6.66 18.83
CA VAL A 468 5.33 -8.08 18.47
C VAL A 468 5.94 -8.95 19.58
N VAL A 469 7.13 -8.61 20.07
CA VAL A 469 7.79 -9.34 21.18
C VAL A 469 6.97 -9.28 22.45
N ARG A 470 6.35 -8.13 22.75
CA ARG A 470 5.46 -8.00 23.92
C ARG A 470 4.26 -8.93 23.86
N ARG A 471 3.79 -9.29 22.64
CA ARG A 471 2.63 -10.15 22.43
C ARG A 471 2.97 -11.65 22.34
N ILE A 472 4.21 -11.99 22.01
CA ILE A 472 4.73 -13.36 22.07
C ILE A 472 4.93 -13.79 23.54
#